data_8067be9d8d5ff31411835de53238899d
#
_entry.id   8067be9d8d5ff31411835de53238899d
#
_cell.length_a   1.000
_cell.length_b   1.000
_cell.length_c   1.000
_cell.angle_alpha   90.00
_cell.angle_beta   90.00
_cell.angle_gamma   90.00
#
_symmetry.space_group_name_H-M   'P 1'
#
loop_
_entity.id
_entity.type
_entity.pdbx_description
1 polymer ?
#
loop_
_entity_poly.entity_id
_entity_poly.type
_entity_poly.pdbx_seq_one_letter_code
_entity_poly.pdbx_strand_id
1 'polypeptide(L)'
;EDVRAKKNIFLHQGPEDRLILNYDNAPTRALAREAVCPVTFFSRQERLEEGVYLRDGAIWLTNDQGSREVLPLELIQLPGDHNVENYMAAIAAVDGLVPDRCVRAVARRFQGVEHRIEFVRELDGVRWYNDSIGTSPSRTTACLESFDRKVVLIAGGYDKGIPFTQLGMEIVDRVKALILTGDTASAIRSAAEQAPSFEASGLVIREEEDLAAAVRAARETAREGDVGVLSPACAAFDQFKNFMERGQAFKRLVQAL
;
A
#
# COMPACT_ATOMS: atom_id res chain seq x y z
N GLU A 1 -2.32 -22.29 -0.03
CA GLU A 1 -1.11 -22.32 0.83
C GLU A 1 -1.03 -21.07 1.73
N ASP A 2 -1.21 -19.86 1.20
CA ASP A 2 -1.15 -18.59 1.94
C ASP A 2 -2.19 -18.48 3.08
N VAL A 3 -3.44 -18.85 2.84
CA VAL A 3 -4.50 -18.86 3.87
C VAL A 3 -4.14 -19.81 5.02
N ARG A 4 -3.60 -21.00 4.72
CA ARG A 4 -3.19 -21.96 5.73
C ARG A 4 -2.05 -21.43 6.61
N ALA A 5 -1.07 -20.78 6.02
CA ALA A 5 0.02 -20.15 6.76
C ALA A 5 -0.48 -19.02 7.68
N LYS A 6 -1.41 -18.19 7.21
CA LYS A 6 -2.00 -17.08 7.98
C LYS A 6 -2.90 -17.56 9.13
N LYS A 7 -3.51 -18.75 9.04
CA LYS A 7 -4.29 -19.33 10.15
C LYS A 7 -3.48 -19.51 11.43
N ASN A 8 -2.15 -19.69 11.34
CA ASN A 8 -1.30 -19.79 12.53
C ASN A 8 -1.43 -18.59 13.47
N ILE A 9 -1.90 -17.43 13.00
CA ILE A 9 -2.12 -16.24 13.83
C ILE A 9 -3.13 -16.55 14.96
N PHE A 10 -4.16 -17.35 14.70
CA PHE A 10 -5.23 -17.59 15.66
C PHE A 10 -5.37 -19.06 16.11
N LEU A 11 -4.67 -20.01 15.50
CA LEU A 11 -4.75 -21.42 15.89
C LEU A 11 -4.28 -21.70 17.32
N HIS A 12 -3.53 -20.78 17.91
CA HIS A 12 -3.00 -20.87 19.27
C HIS A 12 -3.67 -19.88 20.24
N GLN A 13 -4.73 -19.19 19.80
CA GLN A 13 -5.51 -18.31 20.66
C GLN A 13 -6.41 -19.11 21.61
N GLY A 14 -6.61 -18.60 22.81
CA GLY A 14 -7.54 -19.13 23.81
C GLY A 14 -8.85 -18.33 23.86
N PRO A 15 -9.82 -18.74 24.69
CA PRO A 15 -11.13 -18.09 24.81
C PRO A 15 -11.06 -16.61 25.25
N GLU A 16 -10.00 -16.20 25.93
CA GLU A 16 -9.79 -14.83 26.43
C GLU A 16 -9.14 -13.90 25.39
N ASP A 17 -8.67 -14.46 24.27
CA ASP A 17 -8.09 -13.68 23.17
C ASP A 17 -9.18 -13.07 22.30
N ARG A 18 -8.77 -12.23 21.34
CA ARG A 18 -9.67 -11.61 20.37
C ARG A 18 -9.10 -11.78 18.95
N LEU A 19 -9.93 -12.21 18.01
CA LEU A 19 -9.59 -12.26 16.59
C LEU A 19 -10.34 -11.14 15.85
N ILE A 20 -9.60 -10.38 15.04
CA ILE A 20 -10.16 -9.28 14.25
C ILE A 20 -10.08 -9.67 12.78
N LEU A 21 -11.22 -9.64 12.09
CA LEU A 21 -11.34 -10.08 10.70
C LEU A 21 -12.04 -9.05 9.82
N ASN A 22 -11.57 -8.94 8.57
CA ASN A 22 -12.25 -8.16 7.55
C ASN A 22 -13.49 -8.93 7.06
N TYR A 23 -14.67 -8.34 7.24
CA TYR A 23 -15.96 -8.90 6.84
C TYR A 23 -16.17 -8.86 5.33
N ASP A 24 -15.63 -7.84 4.65
CA ASP A 24 -15.78 -7.63 3.21
C ASP A 24 -15.00 -8.66 2.39
N ASN A 25 -13.98 -9.30 2.99
CA ASN A 25 -13.19 -10.33 2.34
C ASN A 25 -13.73 -11.73 2.70
N ALA A 26 -14.38 -12.39 1.73
CA ALA A 26 -15.02 -13.69 1.95
C ALA A 26 -14.09 -14.78 2.52
N PRO A 27 -12.84 -14.95 2.06
CA PRO A 27 -11.89 -15.88 2.68
C PRO A 27 -11.62 -15.57 4.16
N THR A 28 -11.38 -14.30 4.53
CA THR A 28 -11.14 -13.91 5.92
C THR A 28 -12.37 -14.08 6.78
N ARG A 29 -13.55 -13.67 6.30
CA ARG A 29 -14.82 -13.87 7.00
C ARG A 29 -15.10 -15.32 7.32
N ALA A 30 -14.78 -16.25 6.40
CA ALA A 30 -14.97 -17.68 6.60
C ALA A 30 -14.13 -18.23 7.77
N LEU A 31 -12.98 -17.61 8.09
CA LEU A 31 -12.11 -18.06 9.18
C LEU A 31 -12.75 -17.92 10.56
N ALA A 32 -13.75 -17.06 10.72
CA ALA A 32 -14.47 -16.90 11.99
C ALA A 32 -15.09 -18.21 12.51
N ARG A 33 -15.42 -19.14 11.60
CA ARG A 33 -15.98 -20.45 11.96
C ARG A 33 -14.98 -21.37 12.66
N GLU A 34 -13.70 -21.10 12.53
CA GLU A 34 -12.61 -21.89 13.08
C GLU A 34 -12.01 -21.24 14.35
N ALA A 35 -12.42 -20.01 14.66
CA ALA A 35 -11.93 -19.29 15.85
C ALA A 35 -12.51 -19.89 17.12
N VAL A 36 -11.68 -20.03 18.16
CA VAL A 36 -12.07 -20.43 19.53
C VAL A 36 -12.27 -19.24 20.46
N CYS A 37 -11.81 -18.07 20.04
CA CYS A 37 -11.95 -16.80 20.76
C CYS A 37 -13.06 -15.93 20.13
N PRO A 38 -13.53 -14.89 20.85
CA PRO A 38 -14.45 -13.90 20.29
C PRO A 38 -13.88 -13.26 19.00
N VAL A 39 -14.72 -13.12 17.99
CA VAL A 39 -14.36 -12.49 16.70
C VAL A 39 -15.00 -11.11 16.64
N THR A 40 -14.19 -10.09 16.38
CA THR A 40 -14.66 -8.74 16.04
C THR A 40 -14.46 -8.52 14.56
N PHE A 41 -15.54 -8.24 13.85
CA PHE A 41 -15.48 -7.89 12.43
C PHE A 41 -15.31 -6.39 12.21
N PHE A 42 -14.67 -6.04 11.07
CA PHE A 42 -14.76 -4.71 10.51
C PHE A 42 -15.21 -4.76 9.05
N SER A 43 -16.00 -3.77 8.62
CA SER A 43 -16.51 -3.66 7.24
C SER A 43 -16.58 -2.21 6.78
N ARG A 44 -16.01 -1.94 5.62
CA ARG A 44 -16.14 -0.66 4.93
C ARG A 44 -17.42 -0.59 4.09
N GLN A 45 -17.95 -1.74 3.69
CA GLN A 45 -19.05 -1.86 2.74
C GLN A 45 -20.41 -2.03 3.43
N GLU A 46 -20.43 -2.69 4.59
CA GLU A 46 -21.67 -3.03 5.30
C GLU A 46 -21.71 -2.44 6.71
N ARG A 47 -22.91 -2.02 7.14
CA ARG A 47 -23.15 -1.68 8.54
C ARG A 47 -23.31 -2.96 9.34
N LEU A 48 -22.42 -3.14 10.32
CA LEU A 48 -22.45 -4.30 11.21
C LEU A 48 -23.34 -4.03 12.45
N GLU A 49 -24.05 -5.04 12.90
CA GLU A 49 -24.80 -4.98 14.18
C GLU A 49 -23.86 -4.92 15.37
N GLU A 50 -22.70 -5.60 15.26
CA GLU A 50 -21.59 -5.57 16.22
C GLU A 50 -20.26 -5.55 15.45
N GLY A 51 -19.32 -4.69 15.85
CA GLY A 51 -18.02 -4.52 15.20
C GLY A 51 -17.76 -3.09 14.74
N VAL A 52 -16.80 -2.94 13.86
CA VAL A 52 -16.35 -1.63 13.33
C VAL A 52 -16.81 -1.47 11.90
N TYR A 53 -17.44 -0.36 11.56
CA TYR A 53 -17.96 -0.12 10.20
C TYR A 53 -17.88 1.34 9.79
N LEU A 54 -17.88 1.57 8.46
CA LEU A 54 -17.90 2.90 7.87
C LEU A 54 -19.37 3.36 7.71
N ARG A 55 -19.68 4.60 8.17
CA ARG A 55 -20.97 5.22 7.99
C ARG A 55 -20.85 6.74 7.98
N ASP A 56 -21.54 7.40 7.07
CA ASP A 56 -21.69 8.87 7.00
C ASP A 56 -20.36 9.62 7.13
N GLY A 57 -19.28 9.13 6.45
CA GLY A 57 -17.96 9.75 6.47
C GLY A 57 -17.16 9.55 7.76
N ALA A 58 -17.55 8.61 8.61
CA ALA A 58 -16.86 8.30 9.85
C ALA A 58 -16.77 6.78 10.12
N ILE A 59 -15.78 6.36 10.89
CA ILE A 59 -15.67 5.01 11.41
C ILE A 59 -16.46 4.93 12.73
N TRP A 60 -17.39 4.01 12.76
CA TRP A 60 -18.26 3.70 13.90
C TRP A 60 -17.86 2.38 14.52
N LEU A 61 -18.12 2.23 15.80
CA LEU A 61 -18.02 0.97 16.53
C LEU A 61 -19.32 0.71 17.30
N THR A 62 -19.83 -0.50 17.16
CA THR A 62 -20.95 -1.01 17.94
C THR A 62 -20.51 -2.22 18.76
N ASN A 63 -20.77 -2.20 20.03
CA ASN A 63 -20.54 -3.28 21.00
C ASN A 63 -21.69 -3.33 22.03
N ASP A 64 -21.54 -4.09 23.10
CA ASP A 64 -22.49 -4.23 24.22
C ASP A 64 -22.86 -2.88 24.90
N GLN A 65 -21.98 -1.88 24.80
CA GLN A 65 -22.22 -0.53 25.33
C GLN A 65 -22.98 0.38 24.37
N GLY A 66 -23.28 -0.10 23.16
CA GLY A 66 -23.99 0.64 22.12
C GLY A 66 -23.11 1.04 20.94
N SER A 67 -23.70 1.90 20.09
CA SER A 67 -23.04 2.39 18.87
C SER A 67 -22.47 3.79 19.08
N ARG A 68 -21.23 4.03 18.68
CA ARG A 68 -20.57 5.34 18.77
C ARG A 68 -19.69 5.64 17.56
N GLU A 69 -19.59 6.91 17.23
CA GLU A 69 -18.62 7.42 16.27
C GLU A 69 -17.23 7.50 16.92
N VAL A 70 -16.26 6.77 16.35
CA VAL A 70 -14.89 6.72 16.87
C VAL A 70 -13.99 7.71 16.12
N LEU A 71 -14.01 7.70 14.77
CA LEU A 71 -13.05 8.46 13.96
C LEU A 71 -13.69 9.00 12.68
N PRO A 72 -13.85 10.34 12.54
CA PRO A 72 -14.17 10.98 11.27
C PRO A 72 -13.05 10.75 10.23
N LEU A 73 -13.40 10.40 8.97
CA LEU A 73 -12.44 10.14 7.91
C LEU A 73 -11.56 11.35 7.58
N GLU A 74 -12.08 12.57 7.75
CA GLU A 74 -11.34 13.83 7.53
C GLU A 74 -10.09 13.97 8.42
N LEU A 75 -10.02 13.22 9.53
CA LEU A 75 -8.85 13.23 10.42
C LEU A 75 -7.75 12.29 9.94
N ILE A 76 -8.04 11.39 9.01
CA ILE A 76 -7.06 10.43 8.46
C ILE A 76 -6.21 11.15 7.43
N GLN A 77 -4.91 11.27 7.68
CA GLN A 77 -3.98 11.93 6.78
C GLN A 77 -3.53 11.06 5.61
N LEU A 78 -3.69 9.75 5.74
CA LEU A 78 -3.25 8.79 4.72
C LEU A 78 -4.32 8.58 3.65
N PRO A 79 -4.00 8.72 2.37
CA PRO A 79 -4.94 8.45 1.30
C PRO A 79 -5.20 6.95 1.12
N GLY A 80 -6.36 6.65 0.54
CA GLY A 80 -6.72 5.31 0.08
C GLY A 80 -7.56 4.50 1.07
N ASP A 81 -8.48 3.75 0.51
CA ASP A 81 -9.48 2.93 1.21
C ASP A 81 -8.85 1.87 2.12
N HIS A 82 -7.71 1.30 1.68
CA HIS A 82 -6.97 0.33 2.49
C HIS A 82 -6.44 0.94 3.80
N ASN A 83 -6.16 2.24 3.85
CA ASN A 83 -5.78 2.90 5.09
C ASN A 83 -6.98 3.08 6.03
N VAL A 84 -8.17 3.34 5.50
CA VAL A 84 -9.41 3.33 6.29
C VAL A 84 -9.61 1.95 6.92
N GLU A 85 -9.46 0.87 6.15
CA GLU A 85 -9.54 -0.51 6.66
C GLU A 85 -8.48 -0.81 7.74
N ASN A 86 -7.25 -0.31 7.58
CA ASN A 86 -6.21 -0.42 8.59
C ASN A 86 -6.60 0.28 9.90
N TYR A 87 -7.19 1.48 9.83
CA TYR A 87 -7.73 2.17 11.02
C TYR A 87 -8.89 1.39 11.65
N MET A 88 -9.79 0.82 10.86
CA MET A 88 -10.90 0.02 11.36
C MET A 88 -10.40 -1.21 12.12
N ALA A 89 -9.42 -1.93 11.56
CA ALA A 89 -8.78 -3.07 12.22
C ALA A 89 -8.07 -2.65 13.53
N ALA A 90 -7.34 -1.52 13.50
CA ALA A 90 -6.66 -1.01 14.69
C ALA A 90 -7.67 -0.57 15.77
N ILE A 91 -8.76 0.09 15.40
CA ILE A 91 -9.84 0.48 16.33
C ILE A 91 -10.45 -0.75 16.99
N ALA A 92 -10.75 -1.80 16.22
CA ALA A 92 -11.25 -3.06 16.77
C ALA A 92 -10.25 -3.69 17.76
N ALA A 93 -8.95 -3.57 17.48
CA ALA A 93 -7.90 -4.14 18.32
C ALA A 93 -7.74 -3.40 19.66
N VAL A 94 -7.96 -2.08 19.68
CA VAL A 94 -7.73 -1.24 20.87
C VAL A 94 -9.03 -0.87 21.61
N ASP A 95 -10.17 -1.37 21.16
CA ASP A 95 -11.46 -1.12 21.82
C ASP A 95 -11.44 -1.61 23.27
N GLY A 96 -11.83 -0.73 24.18
CA GLY A 96 -11.73 -0.98 25.63
C GLY A 96 -10.36 -0.74 26.23
N LEU A 97 -9.29 -0.58 25.44
CA LEU A 97 -7.92 -0.34 25.94
C LEU A 97 -7.55 1.14 25.94
N VAL A 98 -8.01 1.91 24.96
CA VAL A 98 -7.73 3.34 24.86
C VAL A 98 -9.00 4.13 24.53
N PRO A 99 -9.15 5.37 25.02
CA PRO A 99 -10.30 6.20 24.69
C PRO A 99 -10.22 6.73 23.25
N ASP A 100 -11.38 6.97 22.61
CA ASP A 100 -11.49 7.42 21.21
C ASP A 100 -10.69 8.70 20.91
N ARG A 101 -10.50 9.59 21.91
CA ARG A 101 -9.64 10.79 21.74
C ARG A 101 -8.19 10.44 21.38
N CYS A 102 -7.67 9.30 21.85
CA CYS A 102 -6.33 8.82 21.51
C CYS A 102 -6.28 8.36 20.04
N VAL A 103 -7.29 7.65 19.58
CA VAL A 103 -7.43 7.24 18.18
C VAL A 103 -7.45 8.47 17.27
N ARG A 104 -8.27 9.48 17.59
CA ARG A 104 -8.36 10.75 16.84
C ARG A 104 -7.04 11.52 16.86
N ALA A 105 -6.33 11.53 17.99
CA ALA A 105 -5.03 12.19 18.11
C ALA A 105 -3.95 11.53 17.24
N VAL A 106 -3.94 10.18 17.19
CA VAL A 106 -3.05 9.43 16.29
C VAL A 106 -3.41 9.71 14.84
N ALA A 107 -4.69 9.63 14.45
CA ALA A 107 -5.12 9.84 13.06
C ALA A 107 -4.69 11.20 12.50
N ARG A 108 -4.74 12.27 13.31
CA ARG A 108 -4.30 13.62 12.93
C ARG A 108 -2.78 13.76 12.72
N ARG A 109 -1.97 12.88 13.28
CA ARG A 109 -0.50 13.01 13.31
C ARG A 109 0.22 11.92 12.53
N PHE A 110 -0.43 10.79 12.32
CA PHE A 110 0.18 9.65 11.66
C PHE A 110 0.27 9.88 10.16
N GLN A 111 1.48 10.07 9.68
CA GLN A 111 1.78 10.34 8.27
C GLN A 111 2.16 9.08 7.49
N GLY A 112 1.95 7.92 8.06
CA GLY A 112 2.28 6.64 7.44
C GLY A 112 3.51 5.96 8.01
N VAL A 113 3.79 4.79 7.47
CA VAL A 113 4.98 4.00 7.78
C VAL A 113 6.08 4.41 6.81
N GLU A 114 7.28 4.63 7.32
CA GLU A 114 8.46 4.91 6.50
C GLU A 114 8.62 3.88 5.37
N HIS A 115 8.95 4.32 4.18
CA HIS A 115 9.05 3.51 2.96
C HIS A 115 7.75 2.92 2.41
N ARG A 116 6.57 3.31 2.93
CA ARG A 116 5.27 2.83 2.44
C ARG A 116 4.42 3.99 1.95
N ILE A 117 4.48 4.25 0.65
CA ILE A 117 3.83 5.41 -0.02
C ILE A 117 4.12 6.70 0.78
N GLU A 118 5.35 6.78 1.31
CA GLU A 118 5.82 7.88 2.14
C GLU A 118 6.03 9.11 1.27
N PHE A 119 5.35 10.21 1.59
CA PHE A 119 5.61 11.49 0.94
C PHE A 119 7.02 11.99 1.31
N VAL A 120 7.84 12.31 0.30
CA VAL A 120 9.21 12.76 0.49
C VAL A 120 9.30 14.29 0.39
N ARG A 121 8.85 14.83 -0.74
CA ARG A 121 8.77 16.28 -0.98
C ARG A 121 7.97 16.59 -2.25
N GLU A 122 7.63 17.86 -2.40
CA GLU A 122 7.20 18.43 -3.67
C GLU A 122 8.35 19.29 -4.25
N LEU A 123 8.63 19.12 -5.54
CA LEU A 123 9.62 19.90 -6.27
C LEU A 123 9.06 20.28 -7.65
N ASP A 124 9.00 21.57 -7.95
CA ASP A 124 8.46 22.11 -9.19
C ASP A 124 7.08 21.55 -9.56
N GLY A 125 6.20 21.43 -8.57
CA GLY A 125 4.85 20.88 -8.72
C GLY A 125 4.78 19.37 -8.90
N VAL A 126 5.90 18.64 -8.80
CA VAL A 126 5.97 17.16 -8.81
C VAL A 126 6.03 16.65 -7.39
N ARG A 127 5.09 15.78 -7.01
CA ARG A 127 5.07 15.14 -5.69
C ARG A 127 5.80 13.81 -5.73
N TRP A 128 6.78 13.62 -4.83
CA TRP A 128 7.62 12.44 -4.78
C TRP A 128 7.26 11.54 -3.61
N TYR A 129 7.10 10.24 -3.89
CA TYR A 129 6.71 9.23 -2.91
C TYR A 129 7.68 8.06 -2.89
N ASN A 130 7.95 7.55 -1.69
CA ASN A 130 8.81 6.40 -1.43
C ASN A 130 7.97 5.21 -0.99
N ASP A 131 7.90 4.17 -1.83
CA ASP A 131 7.26 2.89 -1.52
C ASP A 131 8.28 1.74 -1.67
N SER A 132 9.51 1.97 -1.21
CA SER A 132 10.59 0.98 -1.29
C SER A 132 10.27 -0.37 -0.64
N ILE A 133 9.31 -0.41 0.30
CA ILE A 133 8.79 -1.65 0.90
C ILE A 133 7.92 -2.47 -0.07
N GLY A 134 7.52 -1.91 -1.20
CA GLY A 134 6.80 -2.57 -2.30
C GLY A 134 7.66 -3.59 -3.03
N THR A 135 8.05 -4.68 -2.35
CA THR A 135 9.02 -5.69 -2.82
C THR A 135 8.38 -6.85 -3.58
N SER A 136 7.17 -6.69 -4.08
CA SER A 136 6.47 -7.68 -4.93
C SER A 136 5.53 -6.98 -5.92
N PRO A 137 5.20 -7.61 -7.07
CA PRO A 137 4.30 -7.05 -8.06
C PRO A 137 2.96 -6.58 -7.49
N SER A 138 2.30 -7.39 -6.65
CA SER A 138 1.01 -7.05 -6.03
C SER A 138 1.07 -5.84 -5.10
N ARG A 139 2.23 -5.58 -4.47
CA ARG A 139 2.43 -4.38 -3.64
C ARG A 139 2.54 -3.13 -4.48
N THR A 140 3.24 -3.19 -5.61
CA THR A 140 3.33 -2.07 -6.55
C THR A 140 1.99 -1.80 -7.20
N THR A 141 1.19 -2.83 -7.55
CA THR A 141 -0.20 -2.64 -7.99
C THR A 141 -1.00 -1.84 -6.96
N ALA A 142 -0.99 -2.24 -5.69
CA ALA A 142 -1.69 -1.52 -4.62
C ALA A 142 -1.18 -0.07 -4.44
N CYS A 143 0.13 0.16 -4.63
CA CYS A 143 0.70 1.51 -4.64
C CYS A 143 0.14 2.35 -5.80
N LEU A 144 0.10 1.81 -7.01
CA LEU A 144 -0.43 2.50 -8.19
C LEU A 144 -1.93 2.84 -8.05
N GLU A 145 -2.72 1.95 -7.45
CA GLU A 145 -4.14 2.16 -7.15
C GLU A 145 -4.41 3.29 -6.14
N SER A 146 -3.40 3.67 -5.36
CA SER A 146 -3.53 4.75 -4.36
C SER A 146 -3.50 6.15 -4.98
N PHE A 147 -3.20 6.26 -6.28
CA PHE A 147 -3.14 7.55 -6.98
C PHE A 147 -4.31 7.69 -7.95
N ASP A 148 -4.86 8.90 -8.04
CA ASP A 148 -5.99 9.28 -8.91
C ASP A 148 -5.56 9.62 -10.36
N ARG A 149 -4.27 9.45 -10.68
CA ARG A 149 -3.64 9.80 -11.96
C ARG A 149 -2.52 8.86 -12.32
N LYS A 150 -2.12 8.89 -13.62
CA LYS A 150 -0.92 8.18 -14.06
C LYS A 150 0.34 8.77 -13.40
N VAL A 151 1.23 7.89 -12.96
CA VAL A 151 2.46 8.25 -12.25
C VAL A 151 3.71 8.07 -13.11
N VAL A 152 4.82 8.69 -12.71
CA VAL A 152 6.18 8.33 -13.13
C VAL A 152 6.70 7.29 -12.14
N LEU A 153 6.78 6.04 -12.57
CA LEU A 153 7.16 4.89 -11.74
C LEU A 153 8.63 4.55 -11.89
N ILE A 154 9.35 4.45 -10.77
CA ILE A 154 10.67 3.82 -10.70
C ILE A 154 10.47 2.40 -10.17
N ALA A 155 10.85 1.38 -10.97
CA ALA A 155 10.67 -0.03 -10.62
C ALA A 155 11.89 -0.88 -10.99
N GLY A 156 11.92 -2.10 -10.43
CA GLY A 156 12.98 -3.08 -10.64
C GLY A 156 13.83 -3.34 -9.39
N GLY A 157 14.72 -4.30 -9.51
CA GLY A 157 15.56 -4.80 -8.42
C GLY A 157 15.84 -6.28 -8.56
N TYR A 158 16.13 -6.95 -7.45
CA TYR A 158 16.50 -8.35 -7.37
C TYR A 158 15.35 -9.28 -7.78
N ASP A 159 15.63 -10.27 -8.63
CA ASP A 159 14.66 -11.25 -9.10
C ASP A 159 14.38 -12.33 -8.05
N LYS A 160 13.12 -12.46 -7.67
CA LYS A 160 12.60 -13.55 -6.82
C LYS A 160 11.86 -14.64 -7.60
N GLY A 161 11.88 -14.59 -8.92
CA GLY A 161 11.14 -15.52 -9.79
C GLY A 161 9.61 -15.31 -9.74
N ILE A 162 9.13 -14.12 -9.39
CA ILE A 162 7.70 -13.80 -9.35
C ILE A 162 7.30 -13.22 -10.71
N PRO A 163 6.24 -13.74 -11.37
CA PRO A 163 5.82 -13.24 -12.67
C PRO A 163 5.28 -11.81 -12.60
N PHE A 164 5.59 -10.99 -13.62
CA PHE A 164 5.17 -9.59 -13.72
C PHE A 164 3.94 -9.38 -14.62
N THR A 165 3.36 -10.41 -15.18
CA THR A 165 2.28 -10.31 -16.18
C THR A 165 1.12 -9.43 -15.71
N GLN A 166 0.62 -9.64 -14.50
CA GLN A 166 -0.46 -8.82 -13.94
C GLN A 166 -0.03 -7.38 -13.72
N LEU A 167 1.18 -7.16 -13.20
CA LEU A 167 1.74 -5.83 -13.01
C LEU A 167 1.93 -5.09 -14.34
N GLY A 168 2.31 -5.79 -15.41
CA GLY A 168 2.43 -5.22 -16.75
C GLY A 168 1.15 -4.56 -17.23
N MET A 169 0.00 -5.17 -17.00
CA MET A 169 -1.32 -4.59 -17.32
C MET A 169 -1.59 -3.33 -16.50
N GLU A 170 -1.35 -3.36 -15.20
CA GLU A 170 -1.54 -2.19 -14.32
C GLU A 170 -0.59 -1.03 -14.68
N ILE A 171 0.65 -1.34 -15.06
CA ILE A 171 1.61 -0.34 -15.51
C ILE A 171 1.08 0.41 -16.73
N VAL A 172 0.58 -0.29 -17.74
CA VAL A 172 0.06 0.33 -18.96
C VAL A 172 -1.11 1.27 -18.68
N ASP A 173 -1.96 0.90 -17.75
CA ASP A 173 -3.15 1.68 -17.39
C ASP A 173 -2.82 2.87 -16.47
N ARG A 174 -1.87 2.72 -15.54
CA ARG A 174 -1.65 3.66 -14.43
C ARG A 174 -0.32 4.40 -14.45
N VAL A 175 0.58 4.06 -15.37
CA VAL A 175 1.90 4.67 -15.46
C VAL A 175 2.01 5.51 -16.72
N LYS A 176 2.55 6.72 -16.59
CA LYS A 176 2.87 7.63 -17.68
C LYS A 176 4.28 7.39 -18.22
N ALA A 177 5.20 7.15 -17.30
CA ALA A 177 6.58 6.81 -17.63
C ALA A 177 7.11 5.77 -16.63
N LEU A 178 7.69 4.71 -17.15
CA LEU A 178 8.29 3.60 -16.43
C LEU A 178 9.81 3.70 -16.52
N ILE A 179 10.44 3.96 -15.38
CA ILE A 179 11.90 4.04 -15.27
C ILE A 179 12.36 2.77 -14.56
N LEU A 180 13.12 1.96 -15.26
CA LEU A 180 13.53 0.63 -14.81
C LEU A 180 14.99 0.61 -14.41
N THR A 181 15.32 -0.19 -13.39
CA THR A 181 16.70 -0.44 -12.97
C THR A 181 16.83 -1.82 -12.31
N GLY A 182 18.05 -2.36 -12.23
CA GLY A 182 18.33 -3.65 -11.59
C GLY A 182 17.99 -4.88 -12.42
N ASP A 183 18.16 -6.07 -11.83
CA ASP A 183 18.13 -7.37 -12.52
C ASP A 183 16.82 -7.65 -13.26
N THR A 184 15.70 -7.14 -12.78
CA THR A 184 14.36 -7.39 -13.33
C THR A 184 13.89 -6.39 -14.36
N ALA A 185 14.71 -5.40 -14.74
CA ALA A 185 14.34 -4.33 -15.67
C ALA A 185 13.72 -4.88 -16.97
N SER A 186 14.42 -5.80 -17.65
CA SER A 186 13.96 -6.40 -18.91
C SER A 186 12.68 -7.23 -18.75
N ALA A 187 12.51 -7.92 -17.61
CA ALA A 187 11.32 -8.74 -17.35
C ALA A 187 10.07 -7.87 -17.13
N ILE A 188 10.20 -6.75 -16.39
CA ILE A 188 9.10 -5.81 -16.18
C ILE A 188 8.76 -5.08 -17.49
N ARG A 189 9.78 -4.67 -18.28
CA ARG A 189 9.57 -4.11 -19.62
C ARG A 189 8.73 -5.07 -20.49
N SER A 190 9.19 -6.33 -20.62
CA SER A 190 8.51 -7.32 -21.43
C SER A 190 7.06 -7.55 -20.98
N ALA A 191 6.80 -7.55 -19.67
CA ALA A 191 5.45 -7.70 -19.16
C ALA A 191 4.54 -6.50 -19.54
N ALA A 192 5.06 -5.29 -19.53
CA ALA A 192 4.32 -4.10 -19.96
C ALA A 192 4.09 -4.10 -21.49
N GLU A 193 5.12 -4.42 -22.29
CA GLU A 193 5.03 -4.48 -23.74
C GLU A 193 4.07 -5.56 -24.27
N GLN A 194 3.89 -6.64 -23.51
CA GLN A 194 2.94 -7.73 -23.82
C GLN A 194 1.50 -7.42 -23.38
N ALA A 195 1.26 -6.33 -22.64
CA ALA A 195 -0.10 -5.96 -22.25
C ALA A 195 -0.93 -5.51 -23.47
N PRO A 196 -2.20 -5.93 -23.59
CA PRO A 196 -3.01 -5.67 -24.78
C PRO A 196 -3.16 -4.19 -25.16
N SER A 197 -3.13 -3.29 -24.15
CA SER A 197 -3.28 -1.83 -24.36
C SER A 197 -1.95 -1.08 -24.49
N PHE A 198 -0.82 -1.76 -24.57
CA PHE A 198 0.51 -1.13 -24.60
C PHE A 198 0.64 -0.09 -25.71
N GLU A 199 0.35 -0.45 -26.96
CA GLU A 199 0.47 0.43 -28.12
C GLU A 199 -0.37 1.72 -28.01
N ALA A 200 -1.54 1.62 -27.37
CA ALA A 200 -2.45 2.76 -27.20
C ALA A 200 -2.15 3.60 -25.95
N SER A 201 -1.32 3.08 -25.03
CA SER A 201 -1.12 3.69 -23.71
C SER A 201 -0.29 4.97 -23.72
N GLY A 202 0.62 5.10 -24.72
CA GLY A 202 1.63 6.16 -24.76
C GLY A 202 2.67 6.04 -23.65
N LEU A 203 2.83 4.87 -23.02
CA LEU A 203 3.80 4.61 -21.97
C LEU A 203 5.23 4.82 -22.47
N VAL A 204 5.97 5.70 -21.80
CA VAL A 204 7.41 5.88 -22.03
C VAL A 204 8.18 4.93 -21.14
N ILE A 205 9.11 4.15 -21.69
CA ILE A 205 9.97 3.23 -20.92
C ILE A 205 11.43 3.64 -21.07
N ARG A 206 12.13 3.77 -19.93
CA ARG A 206 13.58 4.01 -19.85
C ARG A 206 14.19 2.96 -18.96
N GLU A 207 15.42 2.54 -19.28
CA GLU A 207 16.25 1.69 -18.43
C GLU A 207 17.50 2.46 -18.01
N GLU A 208 17.80 2.41 -16.73
CA GLU A 208 18.88 3.14 -16.12
C GLU A 208 19.77 2.19 -15.31
N GLU A 209 21.07 2.51 -15.21
CA GLU A 209 22.08 1.65 -14.60
C GLU A 209 21.92 1.49 -13.09
N ASP A 210 21.43 2.53 -12.41
CA ASP A 210 21.25 2.53 -10.95
C ASP A 210 20.11 3.44 -10.50
N LEU A 211 19.83 3.42 -9.21
CA LEU A 211 18.76 4.24 -8.62
C LEU A 211 18.99 5.73 -8.80
N ALA A 212 20.25 6.19 -8.80
CA ALA A 212 20.54 7.62 -8.95
C ALA A 212 20.24 8.10 -10.37
N ALA A 213 20.61 7.31 -11.38
CA ALA A 213 20.27 7.56 -12.78
C ALA A 213 18.73 7.48 -12.98
N ALA A 214 18.07 6.51 -12.36
CA ALA A 214 16.62 6.35 -12.43
C ALA A 214 15.86 7.56 -11.83
N VAL A 215 16.33 8.11 -10.70
CA VAL A 215 15.73 9.33 -10.11
C VAL A 215 15.92 10.54 -11.03
N ARG A 216 17.09 10.72 -11.62
CA ARG A 216 17.34 11.80 -12.61
C ARG A 216 16.42 11.66 -13.82
N ALA A 217 16.34 10.46 -14.40
CA ALA A 217 15.47 10.16 -15.54
C ALA A 217 13.99 10.40 -15.23
N ALA A 218 13.54 10.02 -14.05
CA ALA A 218 12.18 10.29 -13.58
C ALA A 218 11.94 11.81 -13.48
N ARG A 219 12.90 12.57 -12.94
CA ARG A 219 12.80 14.04 -12.84
C ARG A 219 12.73 14.72 -14.21
N GLU A 220 13.53 14.29 -15.18
CA GLU A 220 13.53 14.81 -16.55
C GLU A 220 12.19 14.56 -17.27
N THR A 221 11.53 13.44 -16.95
CA THR A 221 10.28 13.02 -17.57
C THR A 221 9.05 13.66 -16.93
N ALA A 222 9.09 13.86 -15.60
CA ALA A 222 7.99 14.43 -14.85
C ALA A 222 7.71 15.90 -15.20
N ARG A 223 6.45 16.31 -15.09
CA ARG A 223 5.96 17.68 -15.31
C ARG A 223 5.17 18.13 -14.10
N GLU A 224 4.95 19.43 -13.98
CA GLU A 224 4.07 20.00 -12.95
C GLU A 224 2.72 19.25 -12.88
N GLY A 225 2.29 18.91 -11.68
CA GLY A 225 1.10 18.12 -11.39
C GLY A 225 1.31 16.60 -11.40
N ASP A 226 2.49 16.11 -11.84
CA ASP A 226 2.78 14.67 -11.83
C ASP A 226 3.11 14.15 -10.42
N VAL A 227 3.06 12.83 -10.31
CA VAL A 227 3.54 12.07 -9.15
C VAL A 227 4.73 11.22 -9.58
N GLY A 228 5.88 11.39 -8.93
CA GLY A 228 7.03 10.49 -9.04
C GLY A 228 7.04 9.50 -7.87
N VAL A 229 7.13 8.21 -8.15
CA VAL A 229 7.09 7.20 -7.09
C VAL A 229 8.13 6.09 -7.30
N LEU A 230 8.86 5.77 -6.25
CA LEU A 230 9.62 4.52 -6.17
C LEU A 230 8.72 3.44 -5.60
N SER A 231 8.27 2.48 -6.42
CA SER A 231 7.59 1.25 -5.99
C SER A 231 8.15 0.07 -6.79
N PRO A 232 9.18 -0.60 -6.25
CA PRO A 232 10.11 -1.40 -7.05
C PRO A 232 9.55 -2.71 -7.61
N ALA A 233 8.47 -3.25 -7.05
CA ALA A 233 7.96 -4.59 -7.32
C ALA A 233 8.93 -5.75 -6.96
N CYS A 234 10.15 -5.44 -6.53
CA CYS A 234 11.26 -6.34 -6.36
C CYS A 234 11.99 -6.12 -5.04
N ALA A 235 12.68 -7.15 -4.53
CA ALA A 235 13.62 -6.98 -3.44
C ALA A 235 14.78 -6.03 -3.83
N ALA A 236 15.57 -5.62 -2.85
CA ALA A 236 16.62 -4.63 -3.05
C ALA A 236 18.03 -5.25 -3.21
N PHE A 237 18.14 -6.58 -3.12
CA PHE A 237 19.41 -7.30 -2.88
C PHE A 237 20.41 -7.26 -4.03
N ASP A 238 20.02 -6.75 -5.20
CA ASP A 238 20.90 -6.49 -6.34
C ASP A 238 21.82 -5.27 -6.11
N GLN A 239 21.31 -4.21 -5.48
CA GLN A 239 22.05 -2.95 -5.28
C GLN A 239 22.14 -2.51 -3.81
N PHE A 240 21.30 -3.04 -2.92
CA PHE A 240 21.18 -2.63 -1.52
C PHE A 240 21.04 -3.84 -0.60
N LYS A 241 21.43 -3.72 0.67
CA LYS A 241 21.25 -4.81 1.66
C LYS A 241 19.78 -5.10 1.96
N ASN A 242 18.93 -4.10 1.85
CA ASN A 242 17.49 -4.23 2.15
C ASN A 242 16.69 -3.04 1.58
N PHE A 243 15.36 -3.12 1.67
CA PHE A 243 14.47 -2.08 1.18
C PHE A 243 14.61 -0.75 1.94
N MET A 244 15.03 -0.76 3.21
CA MET A 244 15.22 0.46 4.01
C MET A 244 16.40 1.27 3.47
N GLU A 245 17.55 0.62 3.18
CA GLU A 245 18.70 1.31 2.56
C GLU A 245 18.34 1.89 1.20
N ARG A 246 17.62 1.15 0.35
CA ARG A 246 17.11 1.64 -0.95
C ARG A 246 16.21 2.85 -0.77
N GLY A 247 15.25 2.77 0.16
CA GLY A 247 14.34 3.87 0.45
C GLY A 247 15.03 5.11 0.99
N GLN A 248 16.00 4.96 1.87
CA GLN A 248 16.83 6.07 2.36
C GLN A 248 17.68 6.70 1.24
N ALA A 249 18.26 5.87 0.36
CA ALA A 249 18.99 6.35 -0.81
C ALA A 249 18.07 7.16 -1.72
N PHE A 250 16.88 6.66 -2.03
CA PHE A 250 15.88 7.36 -2.83
C PHE A 250 15.50 8.73 -2.22
N LYS A 251 15.21 8.77 -0.90
CA LYS A 251 14.90 10.03 -0.21
C LYS A 251 16.02 11.05 -0.34
N ARG A 252 17.29 10.64 -0.13
CA ARG A 252 18.46 11.53 -0.30
C ARG A 252 18.58 12.03 -1.73
N LEU A 253 18.41 11.16 -2.72
CA LEU A 253 18.51 11.53 -4.14
C LEU A 253 17.40 12.53 -4.52
N VAL A 254 16.15 12.28 -4.10
CA VAL A 254 15.04 13.19 -4.36
C VAL A 254 15.24 14.54 -3.65
N GLN A 255 15.80 14.54 -2.43
CA GLN A 255 16.09 15.78 -1.71
C GLN A 255 17.23 16.60 -2.34
N ALA A 256 18.10 15.95 -3.10
CA ALA A 256 19.24 16.59 -3.78
C ALA A 256 18.90 17.09 -5.21
N LEU A 257 17.72 16.75 -5.78
CA LEU A 257 17.23 17.31 -7.03
C LEU A 257 17.01 18.81 -6.91
#